data_40a341852bccd274c589e0fbe5030b97
#
_entry.id   40a341852bccd274c589e0fbe5030b97
#
_cell.length_a   1.000
_cell.length_b   1.000
_cell.length_c   1.000
_cell.angle_alpha   90.00
_cell.angle_beta   90.00
_cell.angle_gamma   90.00
#
_symmetry.space_group_name_H-M   'P 1'
#
loop_
_entity.id
_entity.type
_entity.pdbx_description
1 polymer ?
#
loop_
_entity_poly.entity_id
_entity_poly.type
_entity_poly.pdbx_seq_one_letter_code
_entity_poly.pdbx_strand_id
1 'polypeptide(L)'
;MSRLDPGAEAPDFTLVDQDERAVTLSDLRGSPVILFFYPEAMTPGCTTEACDFRDSLAPLQAAGYQVFGVSRDLPEKLRQFRARDHLTYDLLSDPERQVHEAYGVWGEKVRDGATVMGVIRSTFVIDGQGRILQALYDVQPEGHVARLKESLRIGADAE
;
A
#
# COMPACT_ATOMS: atom_id res chain seq x y z
N MET A 1 11.15 5.66 -15.08
CA MET A 1 10.97 5.24 -13.70
C MET A 1 11.38 3.81 -13.55
N SER A 2 12.25 3.55 -12.64
CA SER A 2 12.72 2.18 -12.39
C SER A 2 11.92 1.55 -11.28
N ARG A 3 11.60 0.27 -11.45
CA ARG A 3 10.99 -0.49 -10.37
C ARG A 3 12.04 -0.81 -9.33
N LEU A 4 11.57 -0.96 -8.09
CA LEU A 4 12.46 -1.29 -6.98
C LEU A 4 12.59 -2.79 -6.86
N ASP A 5 13.75 -3.23 -6.38
CA ASP A 5 14.02 -4.66 -6.20
C ASP A 5 14.20 -4.98 -4.72
N PRO A 6 13.96 -6.23 -4.33
CA PRO A 6 14.26 -6.64 -2.95
C PRO A 6 15.72 -6.35 -2.60
N GLY A 7 15.94 -5.87 -1.40
CA GLY A 7 17.27 -5.48 -0.92
C GLY A 7 17.58 -4.01 -1.13
N ALA A 8 16.83 -3.32 -1.99
CA ALA A 8 17.05 -1.89 -2.19
C ALA A 8 16.51 -1.08 -1.01
N GLU A 9 17.06 0.09 -0.81
CA GLU A 9 16.50 1.02 0.18
C GLU A 9 15.15 1.51 -0.31
N ALA A 10 14.15 1.48 0.57
CA ALA A 10 12.85 2.06 0.26
C ALA A 10 12.99 3.58 0.26
N PRO A 11 12.58 4.27 -0.82
CA PRO A 11 12.65 5.73 -0.83
C PRO A 11 11.88 6.33 0.34
N ASP A 12 12.53 7.23 1.07
CA ASP A 12 11.89 7.89 2.20
C ASP A 12 10.88 8.91 1.69
N PHE A 13 9.88 9.19 2.53
CA PHE A 13 8.88 10.17 2.16
C PHE A 13 8.20 10.71 3.41
N THR A 14 7.54 11.85 3.24
CA THR A 14 6.60 12.37 4.22
C THR A 14 5.31 12.69 3.47
N LEU A 15 4.25 12.01 3.86
CA LEU A 15 2.90 12.24 3.30
C LEU A 15 1.96 12.49 4.46
N VAL A 16 0.79 13.08 4.15
CA VAL A 16 -0.24 13.25 5.19
C VAL A 16 -1.24 12.12 5.06
N ASP A 17 -1.82 11.75 6.20
CA ASP A 17 -2.85 10.72 6.23
C ASP A 17 -4.24 11.36 6.04
N GLN A 18 -5.30 10.57 6.24
CA GLN A 18 -6.68 11.01 6.06
C GLN A 18 -7.07 12.14 7.02
N ASP A 19 -6.34 12.33 8.10
CA ASP A 19 -6.58 13.39 9.08
C ASP A 19 -5.56 14.52 8.95
N GLU A 20 -4.82 14.52 7.84
CA GLU A 20 -3.80 15.52 7.54
C GLU A 20 -2.64 15.53 8.54
N ARG A 21 -2.37 14.38 9.16
CA ARG A 21 -1.22 14.21 10.02
C ARG A 21 -0.05 13.70 9.18
N ALA A 22 1.13 14.23 9.43
CA ALA A 22 2.33 13.84 8.67
C ALA A 22 2.80 12.45 9.09
N VAL A 23 3.11 11.63 8.08
CA VAL A 23 3.69 10.30 8.28
C VAL A 23 4.97 10.25 7.47
N THR A 24 6.09 10.01 8.16
CA THR A 24 7.39 9.91 7.52
C THR A 24 7.87 8.46 7.62
N LEU A 25 8.22 7.87 6.49
CA LEU A 25 8.59 6.46 6.47
C LEU A 25 9.77 6.18 7.38
N SER A 26 10.80 7.03 7.36
CA SER A 26 11.99 6.79 8.18
C SER A 26 11.71 6.84 9.68
N ASP A 27 10.61 7.46 10.09
CA ASP A 27 10.22 7.47 11.51
C ASP A 27 9.60 6.14 11.94
N LEU A 28 9.29 5.26 10.99
CA LEU A 28 8.69 3.97 11.29
C LEU A 28 9.72 2.86 11.41
N ARG A 29 11.00 3.19 11.32
CA ARG A 29 12.06 2.19 11.44
C ARG A 29 12.01 1.51 12.79
N GLY A 30 12.37 0.24 12.80
CA GLY A 30 12.22 -0.63 13.96
C GLY A 30 11.07 -1.60 13.81
N SER A 31 10.17 -1.35 12.88
CA SER A 31 9.05 -2.25 12.57
C SER A 31 8.91 -2.38 11.07
N PRO A 32 8.55 -3.56 10.57
CA PRO A 32 8.30 -3.70 9.14
C PRO A 32 7.00 -3.01 8.73
N VAL A 33 6.95 -2.53 7.49
CA VAL A 33 5.83 -1.74 6.97
C VAL A 33 5.35 -2.36 5.67
N ILE A 34 4.04 -2.41 5.50
CA ILE A 34 3.42 -2.79 4.24
C ILE A 34 2.76 -1.54 3.65
N LEU A 35 3.20 -1.17 2.44
CA LEU A 35 2.59 -0.06 1.69
C LEU A 35 1.86 -0.65 0.50
N PHE A 36 0.56 -0.38 0.37
CA PHE A 36 -0.13 -0.80 -0.84
C PHE A 36 -0.62 0.42 -1.60
N PHE A 37 -0.21 0.52 -2.86
CA PHE A 37 -0.60 1.61 -3.75
C PHE A 37 -1.81 1.16 -4.56
N TYR A 38 -2.87 1.99 -4.58
CA TYR A 38 -4.09 1.66 -5.28
C TYR A 38 -4.58 2.86 -6.08
N PRO A 39 -5.27 2.62 -7.21
CA PRO A 39 -5.60 3.72 -8.13
C PRO A 39 -6.53 4.78 -7.58
N GLU A 40 -7.61 4.39 -6.91
CA GLU A 40 -8.58 5.39 -6.47
C GLU A 40 -9.48 4.85 -5.37
N ALA A 41 -9.62 5.66 -4.31
CA ALA A 41 -10.48 5.31 -3.18
C ALA A 41 -11.92 5.09 -3.61
N MET A 42 -12.57 4.13 -2.97
CA MET A 42 -14.00 3.83 -3.13
C MET A 42 -14.39 3.24 -4.48
N THR A 43 -13.40 2.79 -5.28
CA THR A 43 -13.69 1.98 -6.47
C THR A 43 -13.75 0.51 -6.07
N PRO A 44 -14.43 -0.35 -6.88
CA PRO A 44 -14.66 -1.74 -6.45
C PRO A 44 -13.38 -2.52 -6.13
N GLY A 45 -12.39 -2.51 -7.01
CA GLY A 45 -11.16 -3.28 -6.77
C GLY A 45 -10.39 -2.75 -5.58
N CYS A 46 -10.31 -1.44 -5.45
CA CYS A 46 -9.60 -0.83 -4.34
C CYS A 46 -10.31 -1.08 -3.02
N THR A 47 -11.64 -1.10 -3.05
CA THR A 47 -12.42 -1.44 -1.85
C THR A 47 -12.17 -2.89 -1.43
N THR A 48 -12.14 -3.82 -2.40
CA THR A 48 -11.85 -5.22 -2.10
C THR A 48 -10.49 -5.35 -1.43
N GLU A 49 -9.46 -4.75 -2.01
CA GLU A 49 -8.11 -4.83 -1.46
C GLU A 49 -8.03 -4.21 -0.08
N ALA A 50 -8.61 -3.02 0.07
CA ALA A 50 -8.55 -2.29 1.34
C ALA A 50 -9.27 -3.04 2.46
N CYS A 51 -10.42 -3.64 2.15
CA CYS A 51 -11.18 -4.40 3.13
C CYS A 51 -10.48 -5.70 3.48
N ASP A 52 -9.80 -6.32 2.51
CA ASP A 52 -9.02 -7.53 2.80
C ASP A 52 -7.86 -7.22 3.75
N PHE A 53 -7.20 -6.08 3.57
CA PHE A 53 -6.19 -5.65 4.53
C PHE A 53 -6.79 -5.36 5.90
N ARG A 54 -7.97 -4.71 5.92
CA ARG A 54 -8.66 -4.46 7.19
C ARG A 54 -8.94 -5.77 7.93
N ASP A 55 -9.44 -6.76 7.21
CA ASP A 55 -9.82 -8.03 7.82
C ASP A 55 -8.60 -8.83 8.27
N SER A 56 -7.44 -8.53 7.71
CA SER A 56 -6.19 -9.22 8.05
C SER A 56 -5.29 -8.39 8.95
N LEU A 57 -5.75 -7.23 9.39
CA LEU A 57 -4.88 -6.29 10.10
C LEU A 57 -4.39 -6.85 11.42
N ALA A 58 -5.26 -7.52 12.18
CA ALA A 58 -4.87 -8.04 13.48
C ALA A 58 -3.72 -9.05 13.38
N PRO A 59 -3.78 -10.07 12.51
CA PRO A 59 -2.61 -10.98 12.38
C PRO A 59 -1.39 -10.28 11.82
N LEU A 60 -1.56 -9.30 10.93
CA LEU A 60 -0.41 -8.54 10.41
C LEU A 60 0.27 -7.74 11.52
N GLN A 61 -0.53 -7.05 12.33
CA GLN A 61 0.01 -6.28 13.45
C GLN A 61 0.64 -7.17 14.51
N ALA A 62 0.04 -8.33 14.75
CA ALA A 62 0.60 -9.29 15.70
C ALA A 62 1.97 -9.78 15.24
N ALA A 63 2.20 -9.81 13.94
CA ALA A 63 3.51 -10.18 13.37
C ALA A 63 4.45 -8.98 13.28
N GLY A 64 4.04 -7.80 13.75
CA GLY A 64 4.89 -6.63 13.82
C GLY A 64 4.75 -5.66 12.65
N TYR A 65 3.87 -5.94 11.69
CA TYR A 65 3.72 -5.11 10.50
C TYR A 65 2.79 -3.94 10.73
N GLN A 66 3.15 -2.77 10.19
CA GLN A 66 2.25 -1.64 10.06
C GLN A 66 1.78 -1.59 8.61
N VAL A 67 0.51 -1.23 8.39
CA VAL A 67 -0.09 -1.23 7.07
C VAL A 67 -0.55 0.18 6.73
N PHE A 68 -0.21 0.64 5.52
CA PHE A 68 -0.66 1.94 5.01
C PHE A 68 -1.10 1.77 3.56
N GLY A 69 -2.25 2.35 3.24
CA GLY A 69 -2.66 2.48 1.84
C GLY A 69 -2.16 3.82 1.31
N VAL A 70 -1.81 3.87 0.04
CA VAL A 70 -1.32 5.10 -0.60
C VAL A 70 -2.05 5.30 -1.91
N SER A 71 -2.59 6.49 -2.11
CA SER A 71 -3.23 6.84 -3.38
C SER A 71 -3.00 8.31 -3.67
N ARG A 72 -3.49 8.75 -4.84
CA ARG A 72 -3.42 10.14 -5.23
C ARG A 72 -4.60 10.95 -4.73
N ASP A 73 -5.49 10.32 -3.99
CA ASP A 73 -6.68 11.00 -3.48
C ASP A 73 -6.31 12.01 -2.39
N LEU A 74 -7.13 13.05 -2.28
CA LEU A 74 -6.93 14.06 -1.24
C LEU A 74 -7.40 13.51 0.12
N PRO A 75 -6.91 14.07 1.22
CA PRO A 75 -7.24 13.54 2.54
C PRO A 75 -8.73 13.44 2.83
N GLU A 76 -9.53 14.39 2.34
CA GLU A 76 -10.98 14.33 2.58
C GLU A 76 -11.59 13.06 2.00
N LYS A 77 -11.18 12.69 0.78
CA LYS A 77 -11.70 11.47 0.14
C LYS A 77 -11.21 10.24 0.87
N LEU A 78 -9.97 10.26 1.35
CA LEU A 78 -9.43 9.15 2.13
C LEU A 78 -10.18 8.98 3.45
N ARG A 79 -10.56 10.10 4.08
CA ARG A 79 -11.36 10.04 5.30
C ARG A 79 -12.71 9.39 5.03
N GLN A 80 -13.33 9.74 3.91
CA GLN A 80 -14.60 9.14 3.51
C GLN A 80 -14.47 7.64 3.27
N PHE A 81 -13.39 7.25 2.58
CA PHE A 81 -13.12 5.84 2.30
C PHE A 81 -12.94 5.06 3.61
N ARG A 82 -12.12 5.60 4.50
CA ARG A 82 -11.84 4.97 5.79
C ARG A 82 -13.12 4.78 6.61
N ALA A 83 -13.97 5.81 6.63
CA ALA A 83 -15.20 5.75 7.40
C ALA A 83 -16.22 4.81 6.76
N ARG A 84 -16.38 4.88 5.43
CA ARG A 84 -17.37 4.06 4.74
C ARG A 84 -17.11 2.57 4.91
N ASP A 85 -15.84 2.18 4.80
CA ASP A 85 -15.48 0.77 4.81
C ASP A 85 -14.84 0.33 6.12
N HIS A 86 -14.91 1.16 7.14
CA HIS A 86 -14.42 0.85 8.48
C HIS A 86 -12.96 0.41 8.48
N LEU A 87 -12.13 1.10 7.68
CA LEU A 87 -10.71 0.79 7.63
C LEU A 87 -10.07 1.26 8.92
N THR A 88 -9.22 0.43 9.51
CA THR A 88 -8.63 0.69 10.83
C THR A 88 -7.14 0.95 10.74
N TYR A 89 -6.64 1.23 9.56
CA TYR A 89 -5.26 1.65 9.33
C TYR A 89 -5.29 2.97 8.55
N ASP A 90 -4.13 3.64 8.46
CA ASP A 90 -4.08 4.96 7.87
C ASP A 90 -3.91 4.90 6.35
N LEU A 91 -4.50 5.87 5.69
CA LEU A 91 -4.43 6.04 4.25
C LEU A 91 -3.63 7.31 3.96
N LEU A 92 -2.63 7.20 3.11
CA LEU A 92 -1.72 8.31 2.83
C LEU A 92 -2.05 8.95 1.49
N SER A 93 -1.92 10.27 1.43
CA SER A 93 -2.29 11.08 0.28
C SER A 93 -1.04 11.53 -0.46
N ASP A 94 -0.95 11.19 -1.76
CA ASP A 94 0.17 11.57 -2.63
C ASP A 94 -0.37 12.18 -3.92
N PRO A 95 -1.08 13.33 -3.85
CA PRO A 95 -1.76 13.87 -5.03
C PRO A 95 -0.79 14.33 -6.12
N GLU A 96 0.44 14.64 -5.78
CA GLU A 96 1.42 15.10 -6.75
C GLU A 96 2.30 13.98 -7.29
N ARG A 97 2.02 12.73 -6.91
CA ARG A 97 2.66 11.53 -7.43
C ARG A 97 4.16 11.41 -7.10
N GLN A 98 4.68 12.20 -6.18
CA GLN A 98 6.10 12.13 -5.87
C GLN A 98 6.50 10.74 -5.39
N VAL A 99 5.73 10.18 -4.47
CA VAL A 99 6.03 8.87 -3.92
C VAL A 99 5.68 7.78 -4.93
N HIS A 100 4.58 7.95 -5.67
CA HIS A 100 4.24 7.01 -6.73
C HIS A 100 5.38 6.87 -7.72
N GLU A 101 5.99 7.99 -8.12
CA GLU A 101 7.09 7.94 -9.07
C GLU A 101 8.35 7.35 -8.45
N ALA A 102 8.65 7.70 -7.20
CA ALA A 102 9.81 7.15 -6.52
C ALA A 102 9.75 5.64 -6.38
N TYR A 103 8.55 5.09 -6.21
CA TYR A 103 8.37 3.65 -6.05
C TYR A 103 8.11 2.94 -7.38
N GLY A 104 8.08 3.67 -8.50
CA GLY A 104 7.90 3.06 -9.81
C GLY A 104 6.49 2.57 -10.09
N VAL A 105 5.47 3.13 -9.41
CA VAL A 105 4.09 2.67 -9.56
C VAL A 105 3.23 3.62 -10.39
N TRP A 106 3.85 4.58 -11.05
CA TRP A 106 3.18 5.43 -12.02
C TRP A 106 3.75 5.09 -13.40
N GLY A 107 2.92 4.58 -14.29
CA GLY A 107 3.41 4.16 -15.57
C GLY A 107 2.31 3.80 -16.54
N GLU A 108 2.70 3.20 -17.66
CA GLU A 108 1.76 2.80 -18.71
C GLU A 108 1.01 1.56 -18.29
N LYS A 109 -0.30 1.58 -18.54
CA LYS A 109 -1.14 0.42 -18.34
C LYS A 109 -2.17 0.37 -19.47
N VAL A 110 -2.70 -0.81 -19.74
CA VAL A 110 -3.70 -1.00 -20.79
C VAL A 110 -5.08 -0.96 -20.14
N ARG A 111 -5.95 -0.12 -20.69
CA ARG A 111 -7.32 0.01 -20.20
C ARG A 111 -8.23 0.11 -21.41
N ASP A 112 -9.18 -0.82 -21.52
CA ASP A 112 -10.14 -0.85 -22.63
C ASP A 112 -9.45 -0.83 -24.00
N GLY A 113 -8.33 -1.56 -24.08
CA GLY A 113 -7.59 -1.68 -25.34
C GLY A 113 -6.69 -0.52 -25.66
N ALA A 114 -6.61 0.49 -24.79
CA ALA A 114 -5.76 1.66 -25.01
C ALA A 114 -4.69 1.75 -23.93
N THR A 115 -3.53 2.27 -24.29
CA THR A 115 -2.45 2.50 -23.34
C THR A 115 -2.67 3.87 -22.67
N VAL A 116 -2.71 3.87 -21.35
CA VAL A 116 -2.90 5.10 -20.57
C VAL A 116 -1.86 5.14 -19.46
N MET A 117 -1.56 6.34 -18.97
CA MET A 117 -0.72 6.50 -17.79
C MET A 117 -1.59 6.42 -16.56
N GLY A 118 -1.12 5.71 -15.56
CA GLY A 118 -1.90 5.58 -14.33
C GLY A 118 -1.13 4.87 -13.25
N VAL A 119 -1.83 4.65 -12.14
CA VAL A 119 -1.26 3.95 -10.99
C VAL A 119 -1.25 2.46 -11.24
N ILE A 120 -0.09 1.86 -11.08
CA ILE A 120 0.08 0.41 -11.17
C ILE A 120 -0.10 -0.13 -9.76
N ARG A 121 -1.17 -0.89 -9.54
CA ARG A 121 -1.49 -1.45 -8.21
C ARG A 121 -0.33 -2.29 -7.74
N SER A 122 0.27 -1.92 -6.61
CA SER A 122 1.52 -2.53 -6.15
C SER A 122 1.55 -2.56 -4.63
N THR A 123 2.29 -3.52 -4.10
CA THR A 123 2.46 -3.64 -2.66
C THR A 123 3.95 -3.84 -2.36
N PHE A 124 4.42 -3.13 -1.36
CA PHE A 124 5.81 -3.21 -0.91
C PHE A 124 5.84 -3.64 0.53
N VAL A 125 6.70 -4.60 0.83
CA VAL A 125 6.99 -4.99 2.21
C VAL A 125 8.38 -4.46 2.52
N ILE A 126 8.48 -3.64 3.56
CA ILE A 126 9.72 -2.95 3.93
C ILE A 126 10.09 -3.43 5.33
N ASP A 127 11.36 -3.81 5.51
CA ASP A 127 11.79 -4.31 6.82
C ASP A 127 12.03 -3.15 7.80
N GLY A 128 12.36 -3.50 9.04
CA GLY A 128 12.54 -2.49 10.08
C GLY A 128 13.73 -1.57 9.87
N GLN A 129 14.57 -1.87 8.90
CA GLN A 129 15.73 -1.05 8.58
C GLN A 129 15.53 -0.22 7.33
N GLY A 130 14.33 -0.26 6.76
CA GLY A 130 13.99 0.55 5.60
C GLY A 130 14.35 -0.07 4.27
N ARG A 131 14.61 -1.38 4.24
CA ARG A 131 14.93 -2.07 2.99
C ARG A 131 13.74 -2.84 2.47
N ILE A 132 13.63 -2.93 1.15
CA ILE A 132 12.53 -3.63 0.48
C ILE A 132 12.74 -5.13 0.69
N LEU A 133 11.76 -5.81 1.26
CA LEU A 133 11.72 -7.26 1.34
C LEU A 133 10.99 -7.85 0.14
N GLN A 134 9.87 -7.25 -0.25
CA GLN A 134 9.11 -7.67 -1.41
C GLN A 134 8.63 -6.44 -2.15
N ALA A 135 8.69 -6.50 -3.48
CA ALA A 135 8.18 -5.44 -4.34
C ALA A 135 7.25 -6.11 -5.34
N LEU A 136 5.95 -6.00 -5.11
CA LEU A 136 4.94 -6.71 -5.90
C LEU A 136 4.21 -5.71 -6.77
N TYR A 137 4.54 -5.71 -8.05
CA TYR A 137 3.92 -4.81 -9.03
C TYR A 137 2.79 -5.52 -9.76
N ASP A 138 1.85 -4.74 -10.26
CA ASP A 138 0.75 -5.26 -11.07
C ASP A 138 -0.05 -6.35 -10.37
N VAL A 139 -0.40 -6.14 -9.11
CA VAL A 139 -1.14 -7.14 -8.35
C VAL A 139 -2.63 -7.02 -8.64
N GLN A 140 -3.33 -8.15 -8.57
CA GLN A 140 -4.77 -8.18 -8.67
C GLN A 140 -5.36 -8.01 -7.28
N PRO A 141 -6.45 -7.22 -7.14
CA PRO A 141 -7.00 -6.98 -5.80
C PRO A 141 -7.60 -8.24 -5.16
N GLU A 142 -8.20 -9.11 -5.97
CA GLU A 142 -8.85 -10.31 -5.42
C GLU A 142 -7.80 -11.32 -4.99
N GLY A 143 -7.85 -11.72 -3.72
CA GLY A 143 -6.96 -12.73 -3.19
C GLY A 143 -5.53 -12.27 -2.92
N HIS A 144 -5.24 -10.99 -3.20
CA HIS A 144 -3.88 -10.48 -3.03
C HIS A 144 -3.41 -10.56 -1.58
N VAL A 145 -4.24 -10.10 -0.64
CA VAL A 145 -3.85 -10.06 0.77
C VAL A 145 -3.63 -11.46 1.32
N ALA A 146 -4.47 -12.41 0.92
CA ALA A 146 -4.30 -13.79 1.35
C ALA A 146 -2.96 -14.35 0.86
N ARG A 147 -2.62 -14.08 -0.41
CA ARG A 147 -1.33 -14.54 -0.96
C ARG A 147 -0.16 -13.85 -0.27
N LEU A 148 -0.32 -12.57 0.07
CA LEU A 148 0.71 -11.84 0.77
C LEU A 148 0.96 -12.43 2.16
N LYS A 149 -0.11 -12.70 2.91
CA LYS A 149 0.02 -13.33 4.22
C LYS A 149 0.72 -14.66 4.12
N GLU A 150 0.39 -15.42 3.09
CA GLU A 150 1.02 -16.73 2.87
C GLU A 150 2.52 -16.57 2.64
N SER A 151 2.90 -15.59 1.80
CA SER A 151 4.31 -15.36 1.51
C SER A 151 5.08 -14.89 2.75
N LEU A 152 4.41 -14.22 3.66
CA LEU A 152 5.00 -13.75 4.91
C LEU A 152 4.83 -14.77 6.04
N ARG A 153 4.18 -15.88 5.76
CA ARG A 153 3.91 -16.96 6.73
C ARG A 153 3.10 -16.48 7.93
N ILE A 154 2.13 -15.62 7.64
CA ILE A 154 1.25 -15.05 8.66
C ILE A 154 -0.07 -15.77 8.62
N GLY A 155 -0.51 -16.28 9.76
CA GLY A 155 -1.76 -16.99 9.88
C GLY A 155 -1.76 -18.37 9.27
N ALA A 156 -0.66 -18.78 8.63
CA ALA A 156 -0.61 -20.07 7.95
C ALA A 156 -0.56 -21.21 8.94
N ASP A 157 -0.03 -20.93 10.10
CA ASP A 157 0.09 -21.93 11.15
C ASP A 157 -0.91 -21.66 12.24
N ALA A 158 -1.96 -21.01 11.87
CA ALA A 158 -3.06 -20.81 12.79
C ALA A 158 -3.68 -22.15 13.12
N GLU A 159 -3.03 -23.14 12.81
CA GLU A 159 -3.44 -24.47 13.18
C GLU A 159 -2.80 -24.88 14.46
#